data_d6fa946ce1a3f543f0a8eddf4f56bef5
#
_entry.id   d6fa946ce1a3f543f0a8eddf4f56bef5
#
_cell.length_a   1.000
_cell.length_b   1.000
_cell.length_c   1.000
_cell.angle_alpha   90.00
_cell.angle_beta   90.00
_cell.angle_gamma   90.00
#
_symmetry.space_group_name_H-M   'P 1'
#
loop_
_entity.id
_entity.type
_entity.pdbx_description
1 polymer ?
#
loop_
_entity_poly.entity_id
_entity_poly.type
_entity_poly.pdbx_seq_one_letter_code
_entity_poly.pdbx_strand_id
1 'polypeptide(L)'
;DAARINFKNKEQKKQLAHLLKLRIVDLDKKLKNKKRRAVRLKKYIAPDTKIKIMELKIEGISSNKVYKRFYPENGPVAHVVGFTGSDGKGQEGIERVMNKTLAGEKGRKINLIDNKYTDGKRTPRVIGQFQSIKLPKDGEDIKLTIDLRLQNEAYNALKKAVEKHEALSGSAVLLDAKTGEVLAMTNYPSFNPNGYNKAGDFIRNRVVTDVFEPGSTMKPISIAASLEKNIVNKNTLIDTGKGAYKYEGKLIHDTKAHGVIAVKDVIKVSSNIGSAKISEKISSINLATMYKKFGYGKKTGINFPGEVSGILRKHTKWRKIDHSRVSYGYGMNSTLIQSAQAYTVFANKGELKPISLIKGKDEKISKRVLSPKITKDILTMLESVTDNDGGTAPKARVYGYRVAGKTGTSWKINPITKEYFKDKYIGSFIGLGPVSNPKFVMEIMIDDPLADKGYSGGTLAGPVFSKVMTKAFEWYSVDADGLELEEIKNKKEVYADKRKL
;
A
#
# COMPACT_ATOMS: atom_id res chain seq x y z
N ASP A 1 -2.85 3.15 45.55
CA ASP A 1 -3.80 2.54 46.53
C ASP A 1 -4.72 3.64 47.07
N ALA A 2 -6.01 3.66 46.66
CA ALA A 2 -6.94 4.72 47.05
C ALA A 2 -7.20 4.75 48.61
N ALA A 3 -7.05 3.64 49.28
CA ALA A 3 -7.21 3.57 50.73
C ALA A 3 -6.09 4.26 51.50
N ARG A 4 -4.88 4.27 50.91
CA ARG A 4 -3.66 4.81 51.56
C ARG A 4 -3.35 6.24 51.14
N ILE A 5 -4.01 6.75 50.08
CA ILE A 5 -3.72 8.11 49.63
C ILE A 5 -4.18 9.10 50.68
N ASN A 6 -3.19 9.78 51.25
CA ASN A 6 -3.35 10.89 52.15
C ASN A 6 -2.59 12.12 51.60
N PHE A 7 -3.33 13.21 51.41
CA PHE A 7 -2.74 14.49 50.99
C PHE A 7 -2.45 15.35 52.24
N LYS A 8 -1.22 15.84 52.34
CA LYS A 8 -0.84 16.73 53.45
C LYS A 8 -1.63 18.03 53.44
N ASN A 9 -1.97 18.53 52.26
CA ASN A 9 -2.76 19.75 52.06
C ASN A 9 -3.42 19.79 50.67
N LYS A 10 -4.27 20.79 50.45
CA LYS A 10 -4.99 20.99 49.16
C LYS A 10 -4.02 21.27 48.01
N GLU A 11 -2.86 21.90 48.27
CA GLU A 11 -1.87 22.24 47.29
C GLU A 11 -1.18 21.00 46.71
N GLN A 12 -0.78 20.07 47.54
CA GLN A 12 -0.19 18.79 47.09
C GLN A 12 -1.14 18.01 46.17
N LYS A 13 -2.45 18.06 46.43
CA LYS A 13 -3.48 17.45 45.57
C LYS A 13 -3.59 18.19 44.22
N LYS A 14 -3.54 19.53 44.21
CA LYS A 14 -3.56 20.33 43.00
C LYS A 14 -2.33 20.04 42.15
N GLN A 15 -1.12 19.98 42.75
CA GLN A 15 0.13 19.67 42.06
C GLN A 15 0.08 18.28 41.40
N LEU A 16 -0.44 17.27 42.11
CA LEU A 16 -0.64 15.94 41.52
C LEU A 16 -1.62 15.96 40.35
N ALA A 17 -2.75 16.66 40.47
CA ALA A 17 -3.71 16.79 39.39
C ALA A 17 -3.13 17.48 38.19
N HIS A 18 -2.36 18.56 38.38
CA HIS A 18 -1.65 19.29 37.33
C HIS A 18 -0.62 18.40 36.61
N LEU A 19 0.27 17.72 37.36
CA LEU A 19 1.28 16.81 36.80
C LEU A 19 0.66 15.68 35.99
N LEU A 20 -0.49 15.18 36.44
CA LEU A 20 -1.25 14.13 35.73
C LEU A 20 -2.11 14.69 34.60
N LYS A 21 -2.19 16.03 34.42
CA LYS A 21 -3.11 16.68 33.50
C LYS A 21 -4.54 16.19 33.68
N LEU A 22 -5.02 16.17 34.93
CA LEU A 22 -6.38 15.80 35.31
C LEU A 22 -7.06 16.98 36.00
N ARG A 23 -8.37 17.12 35.81
CA ARG A 23 -9.14 18.04 36.64
C ARG A 23 -9.22 17.45 38.07
N ILE A 24 -9.26 18.30 39.09
CA ILE A 24 -9.33 17.88 40.49
C ILE A 24 -10.56 17.00 40.73
N VAL A 25 -11.70 17.36 40.12
CA VAL A 25 -12.95 16.58 40.22
C VAL A 25 -12.76 15.16 39.66
N ASP A 26 -12.02 14.99 38.55
CA ASP A 26 -11.76 13.68 37.96
C ASP A 26 -10.82 12.83 38.84
N LEU A 27 -9.84 13.49 39.47
CA LEU A 27 -8.97 12.85 40.47
C LEU A 27 -9.80 12.36 41.68
N ASP A 28 -10.68 13.22 42.21
CA ASP A 28 -11.57 12.86 43.33
C ASP A 28 -12.49 11.71 42.96
N LYS A 29 -13.12 11.75 41.81
CA LYS A 29 -13.96 10.67 41.31
C LYS A 29 -13.21 9.34 41.26
N LYS A 30 -11.94 9.35 40.80
CA LYS A 30 -11.10 8.15 40.78
C LYS A 30 -10.77 7.63 42.17
N LEU A 31 -10.57 8.50 43.15
CA LEU A 31 -10.18 8.19 44.52
C LEU A 31 -11.36 7.98 45.49
N LYS A 32 -12.59 8.24 45.04
CA LYS A 32 -13.80 8.16 45.86
C LYS A 32 -13.98 6.80 46.54
N ASN A 33 -13.72 5.72 45.80
CA ASN A 33 -13.89 4.38 46.34
C ASN A 33 -12.63 3.91 47.08
N LYS A 34 -12.60 4.15 48.39
CA LYS A 34 -11.51 3.76 49.29
C LYS A 34 -11.32 2.24 49.45
N LYS A 35 -12.28 1.42 49.06
CA LYS A 35 -12.13 -0.04 49.05
C LYS A 35 -11.24 -0.56 47.93
N ARG A 36 -10.96 0.27 46.89
CA ARG A 36 -10.08 -0.12 45.79
C ARG A 36 -8.61 0.09 46.15
N ARG A 37 -7.88 -1.02 46.25
CA ARG A 37 -6.42 -1.02 46.54
C ARG A 37 -5.56 -0.61 45.34
N ALA A 38 -6.05 -0.78 44.10
CA ALA A 38 -5.33 -0.37 42.90
C ALA A 38 -6.24 0.46 42.01
N VAL A 39 -6.00 1.77 41.96
CA VAL A 39 -6.71 2.72 41.09
C VAL A 39 -5.69 3.33 40.12
N ARG A 40 -5.89 3.11 38.86
CA ARG A 40 -5.05 3.72 37.83
C ARG A 40 -5.41 5.20 37.68
N LEU A 41 -4.52 6.09 38.10
CA LEU A 41 -4.72 7.53 38.02
C LEU A 41 -4.46 8.00 36.55
N LYS A 42 -3.34 7.64 35.99
CA LYS A 42 -2.95 7.98 34.61
C LYS A 42 -2.19 6.81 33.98
N LYS A 43 -2.34 6.65 32.69
CA LYS A 43 -1.58 5.72 31.88
C LYS A 43 -0.57 6.53 31.04
N TYR A 44 0.65 6.01 30.88
CA TYR A 44 1.71 6.63 30.08
C TYR A 44 2.03 8.07 30.49
N ILE A 45 2.78 8.20 31.57
CA ILE A 45 3.43 9.46 31.98
C ILE A 45 4.90 9.45 31.57
N ALA A 46 5.44 10.63 31.25
CA ALA A 46 6.85 10.76 30.95
C ALA A 46 7.72 10.46 32.19
N PRO A 47 8.96 9.96 32.01
CA PRO A 47 9.89 9.67 33.13
C PRO A 47 10.06 10.87 34.06
N ASP A 48 10.27 12.08 33.53
CA ASP A 48 10.42 13.32 34.32
C ASP A 48 9.17 13.64 35.16
N THR A 49 7.97 13.41 34.57
CA THR A 49 6.70 13.59 35.31
C THR A 49 6.59 12.59 36.45
N LYS A 50 7.06 11.33 36.25
CA LYS A 50 7.13 10.34 37.33
C LYS A 50 8.02 10.84 38.47
N ILE A 51 9.23 11.36 38.17
CA ILE A 51 10.17 11.88 39.18
C ILE A 51 9.47 12.96 40.00
N LYS A 52 8.90 13.98 39.36
CA LYS A 52 8.18 15.07 40.02
C LYS A 52 7.02 14.58 40.90
N ILE A 53 6.28 13.54 40.44
CA ILE A 53 5.18 12.95 41.27
C ILE A 53 5.74 12.22 42.48
N MET A 54 6.86 11.52 42.35
CA MET A 54 7.46 10.80 43.48
C MET A 54 8.06 11.75 44.51
N GLU A 55 8.60 12.91 44.08
CA GLU A 55 9.06 13.99 44.96
C GLU A 55 7.96 14.58 45.85
N LEU A 56 6.70 14.52 45.41
CA LEU A 56 5.57 14.92 46.23
C LEU A 56 5.40 14.05 47.48
N LYS A 57 6.06 12.88 47.55
CA LYS A 57 6.01 11.92 48.66
C LYS A 57 4.59 11.64 49.17
N ILE A 58 3.63 11.46 48.23
CA ILE A 58 2.24 11.14 48.56
C ILE A 58 2.16 9.66 48.85
N GLU A 59 1.74 9.32 50.05
CA GLU A 59 1.55 7.93 50.43
C GLU A 59 0.47 7.24 49.57
N GLY A 60 0.68 5.97 49.25
CA GLY A 60 -0.24 5.19 48.42
C GLY A 60 -0.15 5.42 46.92
N ILE A 61 0.76 6.30 46.45
CA ILE A 61 1.09 6.45 45.02
C ILE A 61 2.28 5.57 44.66
N SER A 62 2.14 4.81 43.59
CA SER A 62 3.21 4.02 42.99
C SER A 62 3.19 4.13 41.47
N SER A 63 4.30 3.83 40.84
CA SER A 63 4.42 3.81 39.38
C SER A 63 4.98 2.47 38.90
N ASN A 64 4.43 1.96 37.82
CA ASN A 64 4.95 0.79 37.14
C ASN A 64 5.58 1.22 35.81
N LYS A 65 6.74 0.68 35.49
CA LYS A 65 7.35 0.84 34.18
C LYS A 65 6.52 0.09 33.15
N VAL A 66 6.13 0.79 32.10
CA VAL A 66 5.42 0.22 30.94
C VAL A 66 6.08 0.69 29.68
N TYR A 67 6.11 -0.17 28.70
CA TYR A 67 6.63 0.17 27.38
C TYR A 67 5.47 0.56 26.47
N LYS A 68 5.69 1.53 25.59
CA LYS A 68 4.77 1.96 24.56
C LYS A 68 5.53 2.08 23.25
N ARG A 69 4.98 1.54 22.19
CA ARG A 69 5.50 1.81 20.85
C ARG A 69 5.40 3.29 20.51
N PHE A 70 6.40 3.79 19.86
CA PHE A 70 6.43 5.12 19.28
C PHE A 70 6.76 5.02 17.80
N TYR A 71 6.01 5.74 16.97
CA TYR A 71 6.09 5.70 15.51
C TYR A 71 6.51 7.10 15.02
N PRO A 72 7.81 7.36 14.82
CA PRO A 72 8.33 8.70 14.54
C PRO A 72 7.80 9.28 13.23
N GLU A 73 7.64 8.44 12.18
CA GLU A 73 7.26 8.88 10.83
C GLU A 73 5.76 9.14 10.64
N ASN A 74 4.93 8.85 11.64
CA ASN A 74 3.48 9.12 11.62
C ASN A 74 2.76 8.61 10.34
N GLY A 75 2.02 9.52 9.66
CA GLY A 75 1.11 9.21 8.56
C GLY A 75 1.70 8.45 7.36
N PRO A 76 2.86 8.84 6.82
CA PRO A 76 3.43 8.18 5.64
C PRO A 76 3.61 6.67 5.80
N VAL A 77 4.02 6.19 6.97
CA VAL A 77 4.29 4.77 7.22
C VAL A 77 3.17 4.05 7.98
N ALA A 78 2.14 4.78 8.40
CA ALA A 78 1.11 4.27 9.31
C ALA A 78 0.47 2.96 8.83
N HIS A 79 0.12 2.89 7.55
CA HIS A 79 -0.52 1.72 6.96
C HIS A 79 0.40 0.50 6.82
N VAL A 80 1.72 0.72 6.74
CA VAL A 80 2.71 -0.37 6.67
C VAL A 80 3.02 -0.89 8.06
N VAL A 81 3.43 0.02 8.96
CA VAL A 81 3.86 -0.35 10.31
C VAL A 81 2.67 -0.79 11.17
N GLY A 82 1.53 -0.10 11.03
CA GLY A 82 0.38 -0.32 11.88
C GLY A 82 0.55 0.28 13.28
N PHE A 83 -0.07 -0.32 14.28
CA PHE A 83 -0.01 0.16 15.66
C PHE A 83 -0.29 -0.97 16.65
N THR A 84 0.07 -0.74 17.92
CA THR A 84 -0.24 -1.63 19.02
C THR A 84 -1.42 -1.13 19.84
N GLY A 85 -2.22 -2.05 20.35
CA GLY A 85 -3.29 -1.76 21.31
C GLY A 85 -2.79 -1.35 22.67
N SER A 86 -3.71 -1.05 23.54
CA SER A 86 -3.41 -0.67 24.94
C SER A 86 -2.81 -1.81 25.78
N ASP A 87 -2.92 -3.02 25.30
CA ASP A 87 -2.35 -4.24 25.89
C ASP A 87 -0.94 -4.56 25.32
N GLY A 88 -0.44 -3.73 24.39
CA GLY A 88 0.86 -3.89 23.73
C GLY A 88 0.85 -4.87 22.55
N LYS A 89 -0.32 -5.43 22.19
CA LYS A 89 -0.43 -6.34 21.04
C LYS A 89 -0.61 -5.57 19.75
N GLY A 90 0.03 -6.04 18.69
CA GLY A 90 -0.14 -5.51 17.34
C GLY A 90 -1.60 -5.64 16.86
N GLN A 91 -2.18 -4.56 16.37
CA GLN A 91 -3.56 -4.51 15.90
C GLN A 91 -3.64 -4.48 14.39
N GLU A 92 -2.73 -3.77 13.74
CA GLU A 92 -2.66 -3.61 12.28
C GLU A 92 -1.20 -3.61 11.80
N GLY A 93 -1.04 -3.75 10.48
CA GLY A 93 0.26 -3.66 9.81
C GLY A 93 1.26 -4.73 10.26
N ILE A 94 2.53 -4.38 10.18
CA ILE A 94 3.64 -5.24 10.60
C ILE A 94 3.58 -5.54 12.10
N GLU A 95 3.13 -4.60 12.92
CA GLU A 95 2.93 -4.85 14.36
C GLU A 95 2.01 -6.06 14.61
N ARG A 96 0.96 -6.23 13.80
CA ARG A 96 0.05 -7.38 13.91
C ARG A 96 0.68 -8.67 13.38
N VAL A 97 1.25 -8.63 12.17
CA VAL A 97 1.81 -9.82 11.51
C VAL A 97 2.97 -10.39 12.30
N MET A 98 3.84 -9.51 12.78
CA MET A 98 5.09 -9.87 13.45
C MET A 98 4.99 -9.74 14.98
N ASN A 99 3.76 -9.72 15.52
CA ASN A 99 3.54 -9.51 16.95
C ASN A 99 4.29 -10.53 17.82
N LYS A 100 4.40 -11.78 17.38
CA LYS A 100 5.12 -12.82 18.14
C LYS A 100 6.62 -12.51 18.26
N THR A 101 7.22 -12.03 17.18
CA THR A 101 8.64 -11.65 17.13
C THR A 101 8.90 -10.37 17.92
N LEU A 102 8.03 -9.37 17.72
CA LEU A 102 8.18 -8.03 18.31
C LEU A 102 7.83 -7.98 19.81
N ALA A 103 6.96 -8.87 20.31
CA ALA A 103 6.43 -8.78 21.67
C ALA A 103 7.39 -9.29 22.74
N GLY A 104 8.39 -10.10 22.40
CA GLY A 104 9.24 -10.79 23.35
C GLY A 104 8.50 -11.74 24.27
N GLU A 105 9.15 -12.17 25.33
CA GLU A 105 8.59 -13.10 26.32
C GLU A 105 8.51 -12.45 27.70
N LYS A 106 7.35 -12.60 28.35
CA LYS A 106 7.15 -12.07 29.70
C LYS A 106 7.95 -12.89 30.71
N GLY A 107 8.65 -12.22 31.60
CA GLY A 107 9.26 -12.83 32.77
C GLY A 107 8.22 -13.27 33.80
N ARG A 108 8.62 -14.17 34.69
CA ARG A 108 7.81 -14.63 35.82
C ARG A 108 8.65 -14.62 37.10
N LYS A 109 8.09 -14.05 38.16
CA LYS A 109 8.72 -14.04 39.48
C LYS A 109 7.73 -14.41 40.58
N ILE A 110 8.21 -15.03 41.62
CA ILE A 110 7.45 -15.29 42.86
C ILE A 110 7.89 -14.24 43.88
N ASN A 111 6.92 -13.59 44.48
CA ASN A 111 7.15 -12.66 45.59
C ASN A 111 6.72 -13.29 46.89
N LEU A 112 7.49 -13.08 47.93
CA LEU A 112 7.10 -13.39 49.30
C LEU A 112 6.12 -12.31 49.77
N ILE A 113 4.95 -12.72 50.30
CA ILE A 113 3.89 -11.81 50.73
C ILE A 113 3.63 -12.05 52.21
N ASP A 114 3.81 -11.01 53.01
CA ASP A 114 3.34 -11.00 54.41
C ASP A 114 1.84 -10.69 54.43
N ASN A 115 1.08 -11.59 55.08
CA ASN A 115 -0.38 -11.47 55.25
C ASN A 115 -0.76 -10.88 56.62
N LYS A 116 -0.10 -9.80 57.04
CA LYS A 116 -0.49 -9.15 58.30
C LYS A 116 -1.94 -8.71 58.28
N TYR A 117 -2.60 -8.99 59.39
CA TYR A 117 -3.92 -8.45 59.72
C TYR A 117 -3.74 -7.12 60.45
N THR A 118 -4.19 -6.04 59.84
CA THR A 118 -4.25 -4.72 60.51
C THR A 118 -5.73 -4.34 60.57
N ASP A 119 -6.22 -4.04 61.77
CA ASP A 119 -7.63 -3.69 62.02
C ASP A 119 -8.65 -4.70 61.47
N GLY A 120 -8.40 -6.00 61.68
CA GLY A 120 -9.29 -7.08 61.23
C GLY A 120 -9.34 -7.29 59.69
N LYS A 121 -8.49 -6.60 58.92
CA LYS A 121 -8.41 -6.72 57.47
C LYS A 121 -7.07 -7.29 57.01
N ARG A 122 -7.12 -8.28 56.15
CA ARG A 122 -5.93 -8.87 55.49
C ARG A 122 -5.26 -7.85 54.58
N THR A 123 -4.05 -7.43 54.88
CA THR A 123 -3.26 -6.47 54.11
C THR A 123 -1.99 -7.14 53.59
N PRO A 124 -2.04 -7.88 52.47
CA PRO A 124 -0.86 -8.53 51.92
C PRO A 124 0.19 -7.48 51.54
N ARG A 125 1.40 -7.62 52.08
CA ARG A 125 2.55 -6.79 51.78
C ARG A 125 3.65 -7.66 51.14
N VAL A 126 4.20 -7.24 49.99
CA VAL A 126 5.39 -7.87 49.44
C VAL A 126 6.58 -7.50 50.33
N ILE A 127 7.16 -8.49 51.02
CA ILE A 127 8.28 -8.34 51.93
C ILE A 127 9.62 -8.74 51.27
N GLY A 128 9.58 -9.46 50.16
CA GLY A 128 10.78 -9.83 49.43
C GLY A 128 10.48 -10.52 48.09
N GLN A 129 11.47 -10.63 47.26
CA GLN A 129 11.41 -11.49 46.09
C GLN A 129 12.02 -12.85 46.45
N PHE A 130 11.17 -13.90 46.36
CA PHE A 130 11.60 -15.26 46.70
C PHE A 130 12.43 -15.89 45.62
N GLN A 131 11.97 -15.85 44.35
CA GLN A 131 12.66 -16.44 43.22
C GLN A 131 12.20 -15.80 41.93
N SER A 132 13.17 -15.61 41.00
CA SER A 132 12.88 -15.33 39.58
C SER A 132 12.81 -16.65 38.82
N ILE A 133 11.62 -17.07 38.35
CA ILE A 133 11.42 -18.34 37.63
C ILE A 133 11.86 -18.18 36.16
N LYS A 134 11.58 -17.02 35.57
CA LYS A 134 11.92 -16.71 34.18
C LYS A 134 12.21 -15.22 34.05
N LEU A 135 13.37 -14.90 33.48
CA LEU A 135 13.69 -13.53 33.09
C LEU A 135 12.86 -13.13 31.86
N PRO A 136 12.45 -11.86 31.74
CA PRO A 136 11.86 -11.38 30.51
C PRO A 136 12.88 -11.42 29.37
N LYS A 137 12.43 -11.76 28.17
CA LYS A 137 13.22 -11.70 26.95
C LYS A 137 12.63 -10.63 26.04
N ASP A 138 13.46 -9.69 25.60
CA ASP A 138 13.02 -8.64 24.67
C ASP A 138 12.64 -9.23 23.31
N GLY A 139 11.77 -8.54 22.57
CA GLY A 139 11.43 -8.89 21.21
C GLY A 139 12.59 -8.63 20.25
N GLU A 140 12.51 -9.19 19.08
CA GLU A 140 13.51 -9.05 18.03
C GLU A 140 13.17 -7.90 17.09
N ASP A 141 14.19 -7.25 16.55
CA ASP A 141 14.04 -6.22 15.54
C ASP A 141 13.66 -6.82 14.19
N ILE A 142 12.86 -6.06 13.42
CA ILE A 142 12.45 -6.43 12.07
C ILE A 142 12.87 -5.36 11.09
N LYS A 143 13.62 -5.77 10.07
CA LYS A 143 14.02 -4.90 8.96
C LYS A 143 13.03 -5.05 7.81
N LEU A 144 12.37 -3.95 7.45
CA LEU A 144 11.47 -3.89 6.31
C LEU A 144 12.23 -3.61 5.01
N THR A 145 11.59 -3.93 3.88
CA THR A 145 12.09 -3.58 2.53
C THR A 145 11.79 -2.12 2.15
N ILE A 146 10.92 -1.45 2.92
CA ILE A 146 10.56 -0.06 2.68
C ILE A 146 11.78 0.85 2.70
N ASP A 147 11.96 1.61 1.62
CA ASP A 147 12.85 2.78 1.60
C ASP A 147 12.07 4.00 2.08
N LEU A 148 12.43 4.53 3.23
CA LEU A 148 11.69 5.61 3.87
C LEU A 148 11.63 6.89 3.02
N ARG A 149 12.66 7.16 2.21
CA ARG A 149 12.70 8.31 1.29
C ARG A 149 11.63 8.14 0.21
N LEU A 150 11.58 6.95 -0.43
CA LEU A 150 10.59 6.63 -1.45
C LEU A 150 9.17 6.55 -0.88
N GLN A 151 9.02 6.02 0.33
CA GLN A 151 7.74 5.99 1.04
C GLN A 151 7.19 7.41 1.27
N ASN A 152 8.04 8.32 1.75
CA ASN A 152 7.66 9.71 1.99
C ASN A 152 7.37 10.47 0.68
N GLU A 153 8.18 10.26 -0.37
CA GLU A 153 7.95 10.88 -1.67
C GLU A 153 6.64 10.39 -2.30
N ALA A 154 6.39 9.07 -2.27
CA ALA A 154 5.15 8.49 -2.77
C ALA A 154 3.92 9.01 -2.00
N TYR A 155 4.01 9.09 -0.67
CA TYR A 155 2.93 9.64 0.16
C TYR A 155 2.65 11.11 -0.18
N ASN A 156 3.68 11.94 -0.28
CA ASN A 156 3.53 13.37 -0.55
C ASN A 156 3.02 13.64 -1.96
N ALA A 157 3.50 12.89 -2.96
CA ALA A 157 3.01 12.99 -4.33
C ALA A 157 1.55 12.55 -4.44
N LEU A 158 1.19 11.43 -3.79
CA LEU A 158 -0.17 10.92 -3.74
C LEU A 158 -1.13 11.90 -3.04
N LYS A 159 -0.73 12.42 -1.88
CA LYS A 159 -1.50 13.42 -1.13
C LYS A 159 -1.82 14.64 -2.01
N LYS A 160 -0.80 15.22 -2.66
CA LYS A 160 -0.98 16.36 -3.55
C LYS A 160 -1.94 16.06 -4.70
N ALA A 161 -1.89 14.86 -5.27
CA ALA A 161 -2.79 14.45 -6.35
C ALA A 161 -4.23 14.33 -5.86
N VAL A 162 -4.46 13.66 -4.71
CA VAL A 162 -5.79 13.50 -4.11
C VAL A 162 -6.39 14.87 -3.77
N GLU A 163 -5.62 15.75 -3.13
CA GLU A 163 -6.07 17.10 -2.77
C GLU A 163 -6.35 17.98 -4.00
N LYS A 164 -5.47 17.94 -5.01
CA LYS A 164 -5.62 18.70 -6.26
C LYS A 164 -6.90 18.33 -7.03
N HIS A 165 -7.21 17.05 -7.08
CA HIS A 165 -8.35 16.54 -7.83
C HIS A 165 -9.60 16.34 -6.95
N GLU A 166 -9.55 16.80 -5.71
CA GLU A 166 -10.62 16.67 -4.70
C GLU A 166 -11.16 15.24 -4.65
N ALA A 167 -10.25 14.28 -4.74
CA ALA A 167 -10.60 12.86 -4.76
C ALA A 167 -10.88 12.34 -3.33
N LEU A 168 -11.70 11.31 -3.24
CA LEU A 168 -12.03 10.66 -1.97
C LEU A 168 -10.78 10.08 -1.31
N SER A 169 -9.92 9.44 -2.11
CA SER A 169 -8.70 8.81 -1.62
C SER A 169 -7.74 8.43 -2.76
N GLY A 170 -6.55 8.00 -2.37
CA GLY A 170 -5.58 7.41 -3.28
C GLY A 170 -4.73 6.35 -2.60
N SER A 171 -4.13 5.49 -3.42
CA SER A 171 -3.21 4.44 -3.01
C SER A 171 -2.07 4.31 -4.00
N ALA A 172 -0.88 3.97 -3.52
CA ALA A 172 0.29 3.73 -4.36
C ALA A 172 1.17 2.62 -3.80
N VAL A 173 1.76 1.83 -4.69
CA VAL A 173 2.76 0.81 -4.36
C VAL A 173 3.90 0.85 -5.34
N LEU A 174 5.13 0.79 -4.84
CA LEU A 174 6.38 0.73 -5.60
C LEU A 174 7.13 -0.54 -5.24
N LEU A 175 7.48 -1.33 -6.24
CA LEU A 175 8.24 -2.57 -6.12
C LEU A 175 9.63 -2.42 -6.75
N ASP A 176 10.65 -3.00 -6.14
CA ASP A 176 11.85 -3.39 -6.86
C ASP A 176 11.47 -4.56 -7.79
N ALA A 177 11.60 -4.34 -9.09
CA ALA A 177 11.17 -5.33 -10.08
C ALA A 177 12.05 -6.58 -10.06
N LYS A 178 13.31 -6.49 -9.65
CA LYS A 178 14.27 -7.61 -9.67
C LYS A 178 14.10 -8.53 -8.47
N THR A 179 13.92 -7.93 -7.28
CA THR A 179 13.82 -8.67 -6.02
C THR A 179 12.39 -8.98 -5.61
N GLY A 180 11.40 -8.18 -6.07
CA GLY A 180 10.02 -8.21 -5.60
C GLY A 180 9.84 -7.53 -4.24
N GLU A 181 10.86 -6.82 -3.73
CA GLU A 181 10.76 -6.06 -2.49
C GLU A 181 9.80 -4.88 -2.65
N VAL A 182 8.92 -4.69 -1.67
CA VAL A 182 8.04 -3.51 -1.61
C VAL A 182 8.85 -2.35 -1.04
N LEU A 183 9.15 -1.36 -1.87
CA LEU A 183 9.94 -0.19 -1.50
C LEU A 183 9.10 0.96 -0.94
N ALA A 184 7.84 1.06 -1.40
CA ALA A 184 6.86 1.98 -0.85
C ALA A 184 5.44 1.40 -0.98
N MET A 185 4.61 1.62 0.03
CA MET A 185 3.20 1.22 0.06
C MET A 185 2.42 2.23 0.90
N THR A 186 1.63 3.08 0.25
CA THR A 186 1.02 4.23 0.91
C THR A 186 -0.42 4.45 0.48
N ASN A 187 -1.20 5.07 1.38
CA ASN A 187 -2.58 5.49 1.15
C ASN A 187 -2.78 6.91 1.66
N TYR A 188 -3.67 7.65 1.01
CA TYR A 188 -4.14 8.94 1.48
C TYR A 188 -5.68 9.02 1.34
N PRO A 189 -6.45 9.49 2.34
CA PRO A 189 -6.00 9.96 3.66
C PRO A 189 -5.32 8.88 4.51
N SER A 190 -4.49 9.31 5.47
CA SER A 190 -3.79 8.46 6.41
C SER A 190 -4.11 8.83 7.85
N PHE A 191 -3.50 8.15 8.81
CA PHE A 191 -3.74 8.36 10.24
C PHE A 191 -2.43 8.46 11.02
N ASN A 192 -2.51 8.95 12.26
CA ASN A 192 -1.37 8.94 13.17
C ASN A 192 -1.40 7.67 14.04
N PRO A 193 -0.46 6.73 13.88
CA PRO A 193 -0.42 5.48 14.65
C PRO A 193 -0.17 5.69 16.16
N ASN A 194 0.36 6.84 16.56
CA ASN A 194 0.51 7.20 17.97
C ASN A 194 -0.80 7.61 18.64
N GLY A 195 -1.83 7.96 17.84
CA GLY A 195 -3.14 8.43 18.31
C GLY A 195 -4.31 7.96 17.46
N TYR A 196 -4.38 6.68 17.14
CA TYR A 196 -5.28 6.06 16.16
C TYR A 196 -6.78 6.04 16.53
N ASN A 197 -7.17 6.36 17.76
CA ASN A 197 -8.55 6.24 18.25
C ASN A 197 -9.62 7.02 17.45
N LYS A 198 -9.20 7.95 16.60
CA LYS A 198 -10.09 8.76 15.74
C LYS A 198 -9.94 8.45 14.25
N ALA A 199 -9.17 7.41 13.89
CA ALA A 199 -8.80 7.15 12.50
C ALA A 199 -9.92 6.47 11.68
N GLY A 200 -10.89 5.79 12.32
CA GLY A 200 -12.01 5.13 11.63
C GLY A 200 -11.55 4.23 10.48
N ASP A 201 -12.19 4.37 9.32
CA ASP A 201 -11.89 3.58 8.12
C ASP A 201 -10.52 3.89 7.48
N PHE A 202 -9.86 4.98 7.89
CA PHE A 202 -8.52 5.33 7.39
C PHE A 202 -7.41 4.41 7.90
N ILE A 203 -7.68 3.51 8.85
CA ILE A 203 -6.73 2.52 9.36
C ILE A 203 -6.39 1.47 8.30
N ARG A 204 -7.34 1.14 7.44
CA ARG A 204 -7.23 0.05 6.48
C ARG A 204 -6.19 0.34 5.39
N ASN A 205 -5.29 -0.60 5.12
CA ASN A 205 -4.34 -0.50 4.02
C ASN A 205 -5.02 -0.90 2.70
N ARG A 206 -5.52 0.09 1.97
CA ARG A 206 -6.29 -0.09 0.74
C ARG A 206 -5.51 -0.76 -0.37
N VAL A 207 -4.19 -0.66 -0.39
CA VAL A 207 -3.32 -1.33 -1.39
C VAL A 207 -3.55 -2.84 -1.42
N VAL A 208 -3.88 -3.45 -0.26
CA VAL A 208 -4.05 -4.90 -0.11
C VAL A 208 -5.49 -5.33 0.15
N THR A 209 -6.34 -4.41 0.66
CA THR A 209 -7.71 -4.74 1.08
C THR A 209 -8.78 -4.34 0.08
N ASP A 210 -8.57 -3.25 -0.68
CA ASP A 210 -9.59 -2.73 -1.58
C ASP A 210 -9.44 -3.35 -2.95
N VAL A 211 -10.57 -3.77 -3.49
CA VAL A 211 -10.64 -4.35 -4.83
C VAL A 211 -11.37 -3.39 -5.76
N PHE A 212 -10.86 -3.32 -6.98
CA PHE A 212 -11.47 -2.53 -8.05
C PHE A 212 -11.38 -3.29 -9.37
N GLU A 213 -12.21 -2.92 -10.34
CA GLU A 213 -12.08 -3.41 -11.70
C GLU A 213 -10.83 -2.77 -12.34
N PRO A 214 -9.79 -3.54 -12.70
CA PRO A 214 -8.52 -2.98 -13.17
C PRO A 214 -8.64 -2.29 -14.53
N GLY A 215 -9.72 -2.53 -15.26
CA GLY A 215 -9.98 -1.91 -16.54
C GLY A 215 -8.84 -2.13 -17.52
N SER A 216 -8.49 -1.09 -18.26
CA SER A 216 -7.51 -1.16 -19.35
C SER A 216 -6.10 -1.61 -18.96
N THR A 217 -5.76 -1.70 -17.67
CA THR A 217 -4.47 -2.26 -17.24
C THR A 217 -4.37 -3.77 -17.50
N MET A 218 -5.49 -4.44 -17.79
CA MET A 218 -5.52 -5.86 -18.17
C MET A 218 -5.22 -6.12 -19.64
N LYS A 219 -5.35 -5.13 -20.53
CA LYS A 219 -5.15 -5.30 -21.97
C LYS A 219 -3.78 -5.88 -22.37
N PRO A 220 -2.68 -5.45 -21.76
CA PRO A 220 -1.36 -6.05 -22.08
C PRO A 220 -1.31 -7.55 -21.80
N ILE A 221 -2.02 -8.02 -20.75
CA ILE A 221 -2.04 -9.43 -20.36
C ILE A 221 -2.92 -10.25 -21.32
N SER A 222 -4.08 -9.73 -21.72
CA SER A 222 -4.95 -10.39 -22.69
C SER A 222 -4.32 -10.47 -24.08
N ILE A 223 -3.64 -9.41 -24.50
CA ILE A 223 -2.90 -9.38 -25.78
C ILE A 223 -1.71 -10.35 -25.70
N ALA A 224 -0.94 -10.36 -24.59
CA ALA A 224 0.14 -11.32 -24.42
C ALA A 224 -0.34 -12.77 -24.52
N ALA A 225 -1.53 -13.08 -23.98
CA ALA A 225 -2.13 -14.41 -24.12
C ALA A 225 -2.36 -14.80 -25.59
N SER A 226 -2.81 -13.86 -26.40
CA SER A 226 -3.05 -14.09 -27.82
C SER A 226 -1.77 -14.18 -28.64
N LEU A 227 -0.73 -13.40 -28.28
CA LEU A 227 0.61 -13.48 -28.87
C LEU A 227 1.31 -14.80 -28.54
N GLU A 228 1.27 -15.27 -27.30
CA GLU A 228 1.85 -16.57 -26.86
C GLU A 228 1.22 -17.77 -27.58
N LYS A 229 -0.03 -17.63 -28.02
CA LYS A 229 -0.75 -18.64 -28.77
C LYS A 229 -0.63 -18.46 -30.30
N ASN A 230 0.17 -17.48 -30.76
CA ASN A 230 0.32 -17.13 -32.19
C ASN A 230 -1.01 -16.83 -32.89
N ILE A 231 -2.05 -16.41 -32.15
CA ILE A 231 -3.37 -16.06 -32.70
C ILE A 231 -3.30 -14.73 -33.45
N VAL A 232 -2.48 -13.82 -32.95
CA VAL A 232 -2.12 -12.54 -33.56
C VAL A 232 -0.63 -12.28 -33.39
N ASN A 233 -0.10 -11.36 -34.18
CA ASN A 233 1.22 -10.76 -33.99
C ASN A 233 1.07 -9.24 -33.80
N LYS A 234 2.13 -8.54 -33.44
CA LYS A 234 2.10 -7.09 -33.15
C LYS A 234 1.62 -6.23 -34.31
N ASN A 235 1.78 -6.69 -35.55
CA ASN A 235 1.40 -5.98 -36.76
C ASN A 235 0.04 -6.44 -37.33
N THR A 236 -0.61 -7.42 -36.74
CA THR A 236 -1.96 -7.86 -37.15
C THR A 236 -2.92 -6.68 -37.07
N LEU A 237 -3.62 -6.41 -38.17
CA LEU A 237 -4.58 -5.31 -38.26
C LEU A 237 -5.91 -5.69 -37.63
N ILE A 238 -6.48 -4.78 -36.88
CA ILE A 238 -7.77 -4.90 -36.19
C ILE A 238 -8.62 -3.67 -36.57
N ASP A 239 -9.73 -3.90 -37.22
CA ASP A 239 -10.69 -2.84 -37.51
C ASP A 239 -11.51 -2.51 -36.27
N THR A 240 -11.33 -1.32 -35.71
CA THR A 240 -12.08 -0.78 -34.58
C THR A 240 -13.24 0.13 -35.03
N GLY A 241 -13.41 0.33 -36.33
CA GLY A 241 -14.49 1.08 -36.95
C GLY A 241 -14.55 2.54 -36.47
N LYS A 242 -15.77 3.03 -36.35
CA LYS A 242 -16.08 4.41 -35.93
C LYS A 242 -16.15 4.60 -34.40
N GLY A 243 -15.52 3.71 -33.60
CA GLY A 243 -15.48 3.82 -32.12
C GLY A 243 -16.67 3.18 -31.39
N ALA A 244 -17.52 2.43 -32.10
CA ALA A 244 -18.62 1.65 -31.56
C ALA A 244 -18.68 0.26 -32.20
N TYR A 245 -18.82 -0.78 -31.39
CA TYR A 245 -18.90 -2.17 -31.83
C TYR A 245 -20.01 -2.92 -31.06
N LYS A 246 -20.99 -3.42 -31.78
CA LYS A 246 -22.10 -4.21 -31.22
C LYS A 246 -21.68 -5.68 -31.14
N TYR A 247 -21.59 -6.23 -29.95
CA TYR A 247 -21.22 -7.63 -29.69
C TYR A 247 -22.17 -8.28 -28.69
N GLU A 248 -22.77 -9.43 -29.05
CA GLU A 248 -23.76 -10.16 -28.21
C GLU A 248 -24.82 -9.23 -27.62
N GLY A 249 -25.37 -8.35 -28.46
CA GLY A 249 -26.45 -7.41 -28.10
C GLY A 249 -26.01 -6.23 -27.22
N LYS A 250 -24.74 -6.13 -26.86
CA LYS A 250 -24.17 -5.02 -26.06
C LYS A 250 -23.25 -4.16 -26.92
N LEU A 251 -23.19 -2.88 -26.59
CA LEU A 251 -22.35 -1.91 -27.29
C LEU A 251 -21.02 -1.74 -26.52
N ILE A 252 -19.91 -1.93 -27.23
CA ILE A 252 -18.56 -1.68 -26.74
C ILE A 252 -18.10 -0.38 -27.41
N HIS A 253 -17.57 0.54 -26.61
CA HIS A 253 -17.11 1.85 -27.06
C HIS A 253 -15.62 2.06 -26.83
N ASP A 254 -14.99 2.69 -27.79
CA ASP A 254 -13.73 3.39 -27.60
C ASP A 254 -14.00 4.88 -27.30
N THR A 255 -13.04 5.55 -26.71
CA THR A 255 -13.12 7.00 -26.42
C THR A 255 -13.06 7.85 -27.68
N LYS A 256 -12.45 7.33 -28.74
CA LYS A 256 -12.34 7.93 -30.08
C LYS A 256 -12.43 6.85 -31.16
N ALA A 257 -12.80 7.24 -32.38
CA ALA A 257 -12.69 6.41 -33.54
C ALA A 257 -11.22 6.24 -33.95
N HIS A 258 -10.79 4.98 -34.17
CA HIS A 258 -9.40 4.69 -34.56
C HIS A 258 -9.29 4.01 -35.93
N GLY A 259 -10.43 3.56 -36.52
CA GLY A 259 -10.42 2.84 -37.79
C GLY A 259 -9.69 1.51 -37.69
N VAL A 260 -8.83 1.21 -38.66
CA VAL A 260 -8.00 0.00 -38.69
C VAL A 260 -6.66 0.30 -38.04
N ILE A 261 -6.32 -0.39 -36.96
CA ILE A 261 -5.08 -0.22 -36.21
C ILE A 261 -4.35 -1.55 -36.00
N ALA A 262 -3.04 -1.52 -35.83
CA ALA A 262 -2.28 -2.71 -35.51
C ALA A 262 -2.45 -3.11 -34.04
N VAL A 263 -2.26 -4.39 -33.70
CA VAL A 263 -2.31 -4.90 -32.31
C VAL A 263 -1.45 -4.09 -31.35
N LYS A 264 -0.26 -3.64 -31.78
CA LYS A 264 0.62 -2.78 -30.98
C LYS A 264 -0.07 -1.48 -30.58
N ASP A 265 -0.88 -0.90 -31.46
CA ASP A 265 -1.55 0.38 -31.22
C ASP A 265 -2.80 0.23 -30.34
N VAL A 266 -3.37 -0.98 -30.25
CA VAL A 266 -4.48 -1.26 -29.32
C VAL A 266 -4.09 -0.94 -27.86
N ILE A 267 -2.83 -1.22 -27.47
CA ILE A 267 -2.30 -0.86 -26.13
C ILE A 267 -2.05 0.65 -26.06
N LYS A 268 -1.42 1.26 -27.08
CA LYS A 268 -1.09 2.69 -27.14
C LYS A 268 -2.33 3.56 -26.92
N VAL A 269 -3.37 3.36 -27.76
CA VAL A 269 -4.61 4.16 -27.72
C VAL A 269 -5.64 3.63 -26.73
N SER A 270 -5.34 2.49 -26.09
CA SER A 270 -6.24 1.84 -25.13
C SER A 270 -7.61 1.41 -25.68
N SER A 271 -7.66 0.89 -26.95
CA SER A 271 -8.92 0.48 -27.58
C SER A 271 -9.60 -0.70 -26.86
N ASN A 272 -10.84 -0.52 -26.42
CA ASN A 272 -11.70 -1.60 -25.90
C ASN A 272 -12.15 -2.54 -27.01
N ILE A 273 -12.50 -1.95 -28.17
CA ILE A 273 -12.97 -2.69 -29.35
C ILE A 273 -11.85 -3.58 -29.88
N GLY A 274 -10.62 -3.03 -29.98
CA GLY A 274 -9.45 -3.80 -30.40
C GLY A 274 -9.19 -4.98 -29.46
N SER A 275 -9.24 -4.76 -28.14
CA SER A 275 -9.03 -5.81 -27.14
C SER A 275 -10.13 -6.87 -27.20
N ALA A 276 -11.41 -6.46 -27.33
CA ALA A 276 -12.54 -7.37 -27.50
C ALA A 276 -12.37 -8.28 -28.73
N LYS A 277 -12.11 -7.70 -29.90
CA LYS A 277 -11.95 -8.45 -31.16
C LYS A 277 -10.74 -9.40 -31.14
N ILE A 278 -9.65 -9.04 -30.44
CA ILE A 278 -8.53 -9.94 -30.23
C ILE A 278 -8.94 -11.09 -29.30
N SER A 279 -9.69 -10.78 -28.23
CA SER A 279 -10.12 -11.81 -27.26
C SER A 279 -11.12 -12.81 -27.85
N GLU A 280 -11.94 -12.42 -28.83
CA GLU A 280 -12.85 -13.32 -29.52
C GLU A 280 -12.13 -14.49 -30.23
N LYS A 281 -10.88 -14.29 -30.57
CA LYS A 281 -10.02 -15.29 -31.25
C LYS A 281 -9.33 -16.25 -30.29
N ILE A 282 -9.28 -15.96 -28.99
CA ILE A 282 -8.66 -16.82 -27.98
C ILE A 282 -9.75 -17.50 -27.13
N SER A 283 -9.57 -18.76 -26.76
CA SER A 283 -10.53 -19.46 -25.90
C SER A 283 -10.56 -18.87 -24.47
N SER A 284 -11.73 -18.94 -23.83
CA SER A 284 -11.90 -18.46 -22.45
C SER A 284 -10.99 -19.17 -21.44
N ILE A 285 -10.68 -20.45 -21.66
CA ILE A 285 -9.74 -21.21 -20.81
C ILE A 285 -8.31 -20.66 -20.94
N ASN A 286 -7.86 -20.33 -22.16
CA ASN A 286 -6.53 -19.80 -22.38
C ASN A 286 -6.36 -18.40 -21.74
N LEU A 287 -7.34 -17.53 -21.89
CA LEU A 287 -7.36 -16.21 -21.28
C LEU A 287 -7.37 -16.30 -19.74
N ALA A 288 -8.27 -17.11 -19.18
CA ALA A 288 -8.35 -17.30 -17.73
C ALA A 288 -7.08 -17.94 -17.15
N THR A 289 -6.46 -18.87 -17.88
CA THR A 289 -5.20 -19.49 -17.48
C THR A 289 -4.08 -18.47 -17.45
N MET A 290 -4.02 -17.56 -18.43
CA MET A 290 -3.04 -16.48 -18.44
C MET A 290 -3.21 -15.56 -17.23
N TYR A 291 -4.41 -15.11 -16.93
CA TYR A 291 -4.67 -14.29 -15.74
C TYR A 291 -4.25 -14.98 -14.44
N LYS A 292 -4.53 -16.28 -14.30
CA LYS A 292 -4.08 -17.06 -13.13
C LYS A 292 -2.56 -17.16 -13.04
N LYS A 293 -1.85 -17.31 -14.18
CA LYS A 293 -0.39 -17.31 -14.22
C LYS A 293 0.20 -15.97 -13.78
N PHE A 294 -0.46 -14.85 -14.08
CA PHE A 294 -0.12 -13.51 -13.61
C PHE A 294 -0.49 -13.25 -12.14
N GLY A 295 -1.12 -14.20 -11.45
CA GLY A 295 -1.45 -14.11 -10.01
C GLY A 295 -2.87 -13.63 -9.70
N TYR A 296 -3.69 -13.28 -10.67
CA TYR A 296 -5.07 -12.84 -10.41
C TYR A 296 -5.94 -13.95 -9.85
N GLY A 297 -6.84 -13.58 -8.93
CA GLY A 297 -7.72 -14.49 -8.20
C GLY A 297 -7.03 -15.25 -7.05
N LYS A 298 -5.81 -14.86 -6.66
CA LYS A 298 -5.05 -15.40 -5.53
C LYS A 298 -4.42 -14.27 -4.74
N LYS A 299 -4.17 -14.50 -3.44
CA LYS A 299 -3.33 -13.61 -2.63
C LYS A 299 -1.90 -13.59 -3.17
N THR A 300 -1.23 -12.46 -3.09
CA THR A 300 0.15 -12.28 -3.55
C THR A 300 1.18 -13.02 -2.71
N GLY A 301 0.80 -13.32 -1.46
CA GLY A 301 1.69 -13.95 -0.48
C GLY A 301 2.60 -12.94 0.23
N ILE A 302 2.28 -11.65 0.18
CA ILE A 302 2.94 -10.63 0.98
C ILE A 302 2.76 -10.85 2.49
N ASN A 303 1.74 -11.66 2.86
CA ASN A 303 1.40 -11.97 4.25
C ASN A 303 1.11 -10.71 5.07
N PHE A 304 0.18 -9.89 4.59
CA PHE A 304 -0.24 -8.64 5.23
C PHE A 304 -1.68 -8.75 5.74
N PRO A 305 -2.06 -8.06 6.87
CA PRO A 305 -3.40 -8.13 7.43
C PRO A 305 -4.44 -7.65 6.44
N GLY A 306 -5.55 -8.38 6.33
CA GLY A 306 -6.65 -8.01 5.46
C GLY A 306 -6.40 -8.21 3.96
N GLU A 307 -5.27 -8.79 3.54
CA GLU A 307 -5.02 -9.10 2.12
C GLU A 307 -6.14 -9.96 1.55
N VAL A 308 -6.71 -9.52 0.42
CA VAL A 308 -7.75 -10.23 -0.33
C VAL A 308 -7.22 -10.72 -1.67
N SER A 309 -7.88 -11.76 -2.22
CA SER A 309 -7.47 -12.41 -3.47
C SER A 309 -8.02 -11.74 -4.74
N GLY A 310 -8.88 -10.73 -4.59
CA GLY A 310 -9.68 -10.27 -5.73
C GLY A 310 -10.64 -11.36 -6.23
N ILE A 311 -11.29 -11.11 -7.36
CA ILE A 311 -12.25 -12.05 -7.97
C ILE A 311 -11.90 -12.26 -9.44
N LEU A 312 -11.59 -13.51 -9.79
CA LEU A 312 -11.54 -13.99 -11.16
C LEU A 312 -12.51 -15.17 -11.27
N ARG A 313 -13.68 -14.93 -11.86
CA ARG A 313 -14.70 -15.98 -12.03
C ARG A 313 -14.16 -17.13 -12.89
N LYS A 314 -14.63 -18.35 -12.64
CA LYS A 314 -14.30 -19.53 -13.48
C LYS A 314 -14.73 -19.26 -14.93
N HIS A 315 -13.85 -19.53 -15.90
CA HIS A 315 -14.09 -19.29 -17.32
C HIS A 315 -15.33 -20.04 -17.87
N THR A 316 -15.69 -21.17 -17.26
CA THR A 316 -16.91 -21.94 -17.62
C THR A 316 -18.22 -21.20 -17.33
N LYS A 317 -18.16 -20.13 -16.51
CA LYS A 317 -19.29 -19.25 -16.20
C LYS A 317 -19.31 -17.96 -17.03
N TRP A 318 -18.37 -17.80 -17.97
CA TRP A 318 -18.32 -16.62 -18.82
C TRP A 318 -19.25 -16.81 -20.03
N ARG A 319 -20.19 -15.90 -20.20
CA ARG A 319 -20.89 -15.71 -21.47
C ARG A 319 -19.90 -15.08 -22.46
N LYS A 320 -20.18 -15.11 -23.74
CA LYS A 320 -19.33 -14.49 -24.77
C LYS A 320 -19.03 -13.01 -24.45
N ILE A 321 -20.05 -12.26 -24.03
CA ILE A 321 -19.86 -10.85 -23.63
C ILE A 321 -18.99 -10.69 -22.37
N ASP A 322 -19.09 -11.62 -21.41
CA ASP A 322 -18.24 -11.59 -20.22
C ASP A 322 -16.77 -11.88 -20.59
N HIS A 323 -16.53 -12.83 -21.52
CA HIS A 323 -15.20 -13.10 -22.05
C HIS A 323 -14.58 -11.86 -22.70
N SER A 324 -15.35 -11.19 -23.56
CA SER A 324 -14.93 -9.93 -24.17
C SER A 324 -14.61 -8.86 -23.11
N ARG A 325 -15.48 -8.64 -22.13
CA ARG A 325 -15.31 -7.62 -21.08
C ARG A 325 -14.10 -7.87 -20.19
N VAL A 326 -13.83 -9.12 -19.84
CA VAL A 326 -12.68 -9.50 -19.03
C VAL A 326 -11.36 -9.19 -19.74
N SER A 327 -11.32 -9.19 -21.10
CA SER A 327 -10.12 -8.88 -21.88
C SER A 327 -9.62 -7.46 -21.69
N TYR A 328 -10.49 -6.54 -21.33
CA TYR A 328 -10.15 -5.15 -21.00
C TYR A 328 -10.48 -4.79 -19.55
N GLY A 329 -10.54 -5.81 -18.66
CA GLY A 329 -10.50 -5.67 -17.20
C GLY A 329 -11.81 -5.38 -16.50
N TYR A 330 -12.96 -5.68 -17.12
CA TYR A 330 -14.30 -5.60 -16.51
C TYR A 330 -14.83 -6.99 -16.15
N GLY A 331 -15.68 -7.07 -15.12
CA GLY A 331 -16.25 -8.35 -14.66
C GLY A 331 -15.26 -9.22 -13.86
N MET A 332 -14.15 -8.66 -13.49
CA MET A 332 -13.16 -9.17 -12.51
C MET A 332 -12.70 -8.05 -11.61
N ASN A 333 -12.11 -8.36 -10.47
CA ASN A 333 -11.48 -7.34 -9.67
C ASN A 333 -10.14 -7.82 -9.08
N SER A 334 -9.29 -6.86 -8.76
CA SER A 334 -7.97 -7.07 -8.17
C SER A 334 -7.66 -6.01 -7.13
N THR A 335 -6.68 -6.27 -6.29
CA THR A 335 -6.05 -5.26 -5.44
C THR A 335 -4.92 -4.58 -6.20
N LEU A 336 -4.52 -3.39 -5.72
CA LEU A 336 -3.40 -2.65 -6.29
C LEU A 336 -2.10 -3.48 -6.25
N ILE A 337 -1.85 -4.16 -5.13
CA ILE A 337 -0.64 -4.98 -4.97
C ILE A 337 -0.61 -6.19 -5.93
N GLN A 338 -1.76 -6.78 -6.27
CA GLN A 338 -1.83 -7.87 -7.25
C GLN A 338 -1.45 -7.39 -8.65
N SER A 339 -1.96 -6.25 -9.07
CA SER A 339 -1.65 -5.67 -10.38
C SER A 339 -0.18 -5.26 -10.46
N ALA A 340 0.37 -4.63 -9.42
CA ALA A 340 1.78 -4.29 -9.35
C ALA A 340 2.66 -5.55 -9.44
N GLN A 341 2.33 -6.62 -8.72
CA GLN A 341 3.02 -7.90 -8.83
C GLN A 341 2.93 -8.47 -10.24
N ALA A 342 1.76 -8.46 -10.86
CA ALA A 342 1.54 -8.98 -12.21
C ALA A 342 2.47 -8.29 -13.23
N TYR A 343 2.68 -6.98 -13.11
CA TYR A 343 3.55 -6.24 -14.03
C TYR A 343 5.05 -6.51 -13.84
N THR A 344 5.46 -7.18 -12.75
CA THR A 344 6.84 -7.68 -12.63
C THR A 344 7.18 -8.67 -13.74
N VAL A 345 6.18 -9.35 -14.32
CA VAL A 345 6.36 -10.24 -15.49
C VAL A 345 6.97 -9.48 -16.67
N PHE A 346 6.45 -8.28 -16.96
CA PHE A 346 6.96 -7.46 -18.05
C PHE A 346 8.34 -6.87 -17.75
N ALA A 347 8.65 -6.62 -16.47
CA ALA A 347 9.94 -6.12 -16.02
C ALA A 347 11.04 -7.20 -15.97
N ASN A 348 10.70 -8.50 -15.97
CA ASN A 348 11.61 -9.61 -15.75
C ASN A 348 11.57 -10.67 -16.85
N LYS A 349 11.56 -10.25 -18.09
CA LYS A 349 11.65 -11.16 -19.25
C LYS A 349 10.62 -12.30 -19.19
N GLY A 350 9.45 -12.05 -18.63
CA GLY A 350 8.34 -13.00 -18.52
C GLY A 350 8.26 -13.77 -17.21
N GLU A 351 8.98 -13.38 -16.16
CA GLU A 351 8.94 -14.01 -14.85
C GLU A 351 8.15 -13.20 -13.83
N LEU A 352 7.18 -13.84 -13.19
CA LEU A 352 6.44 -13.30 -12.06
C LEU A 352 7.29 -13.35 -10.79
N LYS A 353 7.55 -12.20 -10.18
CA LYS A 353 8.31 -12.12 -8.92
C LYS A 353 7.40 -12.29 -7.72
N PRO A 354 7.77 -13.14 -6.76
CA PRO A 354 7.15 -13.11 -5.45
C PRO A 354 7.50 -11.81 -4.74
N ILE A 355 6.54 -11.26 -4.00
CA ILE A 355 6.76 -9.99 -3.29
C ILE A 355 7.05 -10.22 -1.81
N SER A 356 7.83 -9.30 -1.23
CA SER A 356 8.20 -9.30 0.19
C SER A 356 8.19 -7.89 0.77
N LEU A 357 7.81 -7.80 2.06
CA LEU A 357 7.87 -6.58 2.85
C LEU A 357 8.95 -6.65 3.96
N ILE A 358 9.56 -7.82 4.15
CA ILE A 358 10.57 -8.08 5.20
C ILE A 358 11.87 -8.48 4.53
N LYS A 359 12.97 -7.78 4.89
CA LYS A 359 14.32 -8.10 4.38
C LYS A 359 14.83 -9.42 4.94
N GLY A 360 15.62 -10.12 4.10
CA GLY A 360 16.29 -11.36 4.53
C GLY A 360 15.35 -12.56 4.71
N LYS A 361 14.11 -12.47 4.26
CA LYS A 361 13.22 -13.63 4.20
C LYS A 361 13.56 -14.46 2.96
N ASP A 362 13.49 -15.80 3.10
CA ASP A 362 13.87 -16.77 2.07
C ASP A 362 13.46 -16.30 0.65
N GLU A 363 14.41 -16.39 -0.28
CA GLU A 363 14.19 -16.11 -1.69
C GLU A 363 13.13 -17.04 -2.27
N LYS A 364 11.96 -16.52 -2.48
CA LYS A 364 10.90 -17.26 -3.17
C LYS A 364 11.22 -17.37 -4.65
N ILE A 365 11.02 -18.54 -5.22
CA ILE A 365 11.32 -18.83 -6.63
C ILE A 365 10.36 -18.05 -7.56
N SER A 366 10.92 -17.33 -8.53
CA SER A 366 10.18 -16.71 -9.62
C SER A 366 9.53 -17.75 -10.53
N LYS A 367 8.40 -17.39 -11.12
CA LYS A 367 7.68 -18.28 -12.04
C LYS A 367 7.63 -17.70 -13.44
N ARG A 368 8.07 -18.47 -14.43
CA ARG A 368 7.90 -18.10 -15.84
C ARG A 368 6.43 -18.12 -16.25
N VAL A 369 5.98 -17.00 -16.79
CA VAL A 369 4.60 -16.76 -17.23
C VAL A 369 4.52 -16.54 -18.72
N LEU A 370 5.48 -15.77 -19.27
CA LEU A 370 5.60 -15.45 -20.70
C LEU A 370 6.98 -15.81 -21.24
N SER A 371 7.08 -16.00 -22.56
CA SER A 371 8.35 -16.05 -23.26
C SER A 371 9.05 -14.68 -23.24
N PRO A 372 10.40 -14.64 -23.24
CA PRO A 372 11.15 -13.38 -23.31
C PRO A 372 10.82 -12.53 -24.55
N LYS A 373 10.55 -13.19 -25.68
CA LYS A 373 10.18 -12.52 -26.95
C LYS A 373 8.87 -11.75 -26.80
N ILE A 374 7.82 -12.42 -26.33
CA ILE A 374 6.50 -11.80 -26.14
C ILE A 374 6.57 -10.70 -25.07
N THR A 375 7.33 -10.92 -24.00
CA THR A 375 7.55 -9.91 -22.98
C THR A 375 8.17 -8.63 -23.57
N LYS A 376 9.20 -8.77 -24.45
CA LYS A 376 9.83 -7.64 -25.13
C LYS A 376 8.84 -6.90 -26.04
N ASP A 377 8.04 -7.65 -26.81
CA ASP A 377 7.03 -7.03 -27.69
C ASP A 377 5.98 -6.25 -26.85
N ILE A 378 5.47 -6.81 -25.76
CA ILE A 378 4.53 -6.10 -24.87
C ILE A 378 5.19 -4.89 -24.22
N LEU A 379 6.43 -4.99 -23.78
CA LEU A 379 7.15 -3.87 -23.15
C LEU A 379 7.28 -2.68 -24.11
N THR A 380 7.61 -2.93 -25.38
CA THR A 380 7.63 -1.90 -26.43
C THR A 380 6.25 -1.26 -26.65
N MET A 381 5.18 -2.05 -26.61
CA MET A 381 3.81 -1.52 -26.71
C MET A 381 3.43 -0.66 -25.49
N LEU A 382 3.85 -1.07 -24.29
CA LEU A 382 3.63 -0.31 -23.07
C LEU A 382 4.42 1.01 -23.04
N GLU A 383 5.59 1.05 -23.65
CA GLU A 383 6.39 2.27 -23.78
C GLU A 383 5.64 3.33 -24.59
N SER A 384 5.00 2.94 -25.70
CA SER A 384 4.25 3.87 -26.57
C SER A 384 3.06 4.54 -25.86
N VAL A 385 2.61 4.03 -24.72
CA VAL A 385 1.55 4.65 -23.91
C VAL A 385 1.99 5.99 -23.31
N THR A 386 3.28 6.17 -23.07
CA THR A 386 3.85 7.41 -22.52
C THR A 386 4.30 8.41 -23.59
N ASP A 387 4.18 8.06 -24.88
CA ASP A 387 4.53 8.96 -25.99
C ASP A 387 3.69 10.23 -25.97
N ASN A 388 4.28 11.34 -26.37
CA ASN A 388 3.57 12.59 -26.58
C ASN A 388 2.62 12.50 -27.79
N ASP A 389 2.97 11.70 -28.78
CA ASP A 389 2.19 11.49 -29.99
C ASP A 389 1.18 10.34 -29.79
N GLY A 390 0.00 10.68 -29.33
CA GLY A 390 -1.15 9.78 -29.20
C GLY A 390 -1.11 8.76 -28.07
N GLY A 391 -0.12 8.79 -27.18
CA GLY A 391 -0.10 7.99 -25.97
C GLY A 391 -1.15 8.46 -24.95
N THR A 392 -1.66 7.54 -24.12
CA THR A 392 -2.68 7.89 -23.11
C THR A 392 -2.11 8.42 -21.78
N ALA A 393 -0.78 8.39 -21.57
CA ALA A 393 -0.12 8.85 -20.36
C ALA A 393 1.16 9.67 -20.61
N PRO A 394 1.18 10.73 -21.41
CA PRO A 394 2.39 11.53 -21.61
C PRO A 394 2.89 12.19 -20.33
N LYS A 395 2.00 12.44 -19.36
CA LYS A 395 2.36 13.00 -18.05
C LYS A 395 3.09 12.02 -17.11
N ALA A 396 3.19 10.74 -17.49
CA ALA A 396 3.97 9.75 -16.75
C ALA A 396 5.45 9.71 -17.17
N ARG A 397 5.86 10.46 -18.19
CA ARG A 397 7.26 10.52 -18.65
C ARG A 397 8.20 10.96 -17.54
N VAL A 398 9.38 10.38 -17.55
CA VAL A 398 10.49 10.73 -16.68
C VAL A 398 11.64 11.23 -17.55
N TYR A 399 12.10 12.44 -17.28
CA TYR A 399 13.15 13.04 -18.08
C TYR A 399 14.44 12.19 -18.02
N GLY A 400 15.01 11.93 -19.19
CA GLY A 400 16.22 11.12 -19.32
C GLY A 400 16.01 9.59 -19.26
N TYR A 401 14.76 9.14 -19.07
CA TYR A 401 14.46 7.72 -18.96
C TYR A 401 13.29 7.31 -19.85
N ARG A 402 13.42 6.14 -20.46
CA ARG A 402 12.33 5.47 -21.13
C ARG A 402 11.49 4.73 -20.11
N VAL A 403 10.21 5.01 -20.08
CA VAL A 403 9.28 4.38 -19.16
C VAL A 403 8.10 3.77 -19.90
N ALA A 404 7.60 2.68 -19.42
CA ALA A 404 6.49 1.94 -20.00
C ALA A 404 5.34 1.84 -19.00
N GLY A 405 4.09 1.82 -19.46
CA GLY A 405 2.98 1.70 -18.54
C GLY A 405 1.63 1.57 -19.21
N LYS A 406 0.58 1.55 -18.40
CA LYS A 406 -0.81 1.48 -18.87
C LYS A 406 -1.73 2.27 -17.96
N THR A 407 -2.58 3.08 -18.56
CA THR A 407 -3.68 3.76 -17.87
C THR A 407 -4.85 2.83 -17.62
N GLY A 408 -5.50 2.97 -16.47
CA GLY A 408 -6.81 2.43 -16.17
C GLY A 408 -7.77 3.57 -15.86
N THR A 409 -9.00 3.43 -16.33
CA THR A 409 -10.12 4.27 -15.93
C THR A 409 -11.34 3.37 -15.87
N SER A 410 -11.95 3.26 -14.72
CA SER A 410 -13.14 2.45 -14.50
C SER A 410 -14.19 3.23 -13.72
N TRP A 411 -15.44 2.88 -13.92
CA TRP A 411 -16.53 3.37 -13.07
C TRP A 411 -16.56 2.62 -11.75
N LYS A 412 -16.98 3.31 -10.72
CA LYS A 412 -17.22 2.67 -9.42
C LYS A 412 -18.55 1.91 -9.46
N ILE A 413 -18.58 0.78 -8.78
CA ILE A 413 -19.79 -0.01 -8.60
C ILE A 413 -20.48 0.45 -7.32
N ASN A 414 -21.77 0.73 -7.39
CA ASN A 414 -22.58 1.00 -6.22
C ASN A 414 -22.71 -0.30 -5.39
N PRO A 415 -22.27 -0.31 -4.13
CA PRO A 415 -22.27 -1.53 -3.31
C PRO A 415 -23.68 -2.06 -3.00
N ILE A 416 -24.70 -1.19 -3.09
CA ILE A 416 -26.11 -1.53 -2.82
C ILE A 416 -26.79 -2.06 -4.08
N THR A 417 -26.84 -1.25 -5.16
CA THR A 417 -27.55 -1.59 -6.39
C THR A 417 -26.79 -2.54 -7.33
N LYS A 418 -25.48 -2.68 -7.12
CA LYS A 418 -24.54 -3.43 -7.99
C LYS A 418 -24.41 -2.87 -9.41
N GLU A 419 -24.90 -1.68 -9.65
CA GLU A 419 -24.77 -0.94 -10.90
C GLU A 419 -23.58 0.01 -10.85
N TYR A 420 -23.12 0.47 -12.00
CA TYR A 420 -22.09 1.51 -12.07
C TYR A 420 -22.68 2.88 -11.72
N PHE A 421 -21.95 3.65 -10.92
CA PHE A 421 -22.21 5.08 -10.81
C PHE A 421 -21.93 5.77 -12.14
N LYS A 422 -22.71 6.78 -12.48
CA LYS A 422 -22.54 7.52 -13.74
C LYS A 422 -21.45 8.61 -13.69
N ASP A 423 -21.08 9.02 -12.49
CA ASP A 423 -20.24 10.19 -12.19
C ASP A 423 -19.03 9.86 -11.30
N LYS A 424 -18.87 8.59 -10.86
CA LYS A 424 -17.79 8.17 -9.96
C LYS A 424 -16.79 7.27 -10.65
N TYR A 425 -15.54 7.68 -10.61
CA TYR A 425 -14.45 7.03 -11.35
C TYR A 425 -13.34 6.55 -10.44
N ILE A 426 -12.58 5.59 -10.95
CA ILE A 426 -11.27 5.21 -10.44
C ILE A 426 -10.29 5.45 -11.58
N GLY A 427 -9.33 6.36 -11.37
CA GLY A 427 -8.24 6.58 -12.31
C GLY A 427 -6.96 5.92 -11.81
N SER A 428 -6.34 5.07 -12.61
CA SER A 428 -5.10 4.38 -12.25
C SER A 428 -4.05 4.46 -13.35
N PHE A 429 -2.80 4.32 -12.94
CA PHE A 429 -1.66 4.12 -13.83
C PHE A 429 -0.71 3.12 -13.21
N ILE A 430 -0.34 2.12 -14.00
CA ILE A 430 0.72 1.17 -13.65
C ILE A 430 1.84 1.31 -14.66
N GLY A 431 3.07 1.48 -14.18
CA GLY A 431 4.22 1.66 -15.04
C GLY A 431 5.48 1.05 -14.46
N LEU A 432 6.49 0.98 -15.29
CA LEU A 432 7.79 0.41 -14.98
C LEU A 432 8.91 1.15 -15.76
N GLY A 433 10.11 1.03 -15.26
CA GLY A 433 11.27 1.63 -15.91
C GLY A 433 12.59 1.37 -15.18
N PRO A 434 13.71 1.73 -15.82
CA PRO A 434 13.85 2.13 -17.23
C PRO A 434 13.54 0.98 -18.19
N VAL A 435 13.09 1.25 -19.42
CA VAL A 435 12.66 0.19 -20.36
C VAL A 435 13.78 -0.75 -20.75
N SER A 436 15.01 -0.26 -20.87
CA SER A 436 16.18 -1.05 -21.23
C SER A 436 16.47 -2.19 -20.22
N ASN A 437 16.28 -1.92 -18.93
CA ASN A 437 16.46 -2.87 -17.83
C ASN A 437 15.59 -2.49 -16.65
N PRO A 438 14.28 -2.83 -16.64
CA PRO A 438 13.35 -2.35 -15.63
C PRO A 438 13.78 -2.68 -14.20
N LYS A 439 13.95 -1.62 -13.41
CA LYS A 439 14.34 -1.70 -12.00
C LYS A 439 13.14 -1.60 -11.08
N PHE A 440 12.12 -0.82 -11.45
CA PHE A 440 10.96 -0.56 -10.63
C PHE A 440 9.65 -0.82 -11.36
N VAL A 441 8.64 -1.23 -10.61
CA VAL A 441 7.23 -1.27 -11.01
C VAL A 441 6.45 -0.44 -10.00
N MET A 442 5.63 0.48 -10.49
CA MET A 442 4.78 1.31 -9.62
C MET A 442 3.34 1.34 -10.13
N GLU A 443 2.40 1.14 -9.22
CA GLU A 443 0.97 1.36 -9.50
C GLU A 443 0.39 2.41 -8.56
N ILE A 444 -0.41 3.29 -9.13
CA ILE A 444 -1.12 4.37 -8.44
C ILE A 444 -2.59 4.30 -8.81
N MET A 445 -3.45 4.49 -7.83
CA MET A 445 -4.90 4.60 -7.98
C MET A 445 -5.39 5.86 -7.27
N ILE A 446 -6.23 6.63 -7.94
CA ILE A 446 -6.97 7.76 -7.38
C ILE A 446 -8.46 7.41 -7.45
N ASP A 447 -9.10 7.44 -6.31
CA ASP A 447 -10.48 6.99 -6.12
C ASP A 447 -11.42 8.19 -6.00
N ASP A 448 -12.45 8.20 -6.83
CA ASP A 448 -13.56 9.18 -6.82
C ASP A 448 -13.06 10.63 -6.91
N PRO A 449 -12.29 11.00 -7.97
CA PRO A 449 -11.90 12.39 -8.21
C PRO A 449 -13.11 13.21 -8.66
N LEU A 450 -13.07 14.49 -8.42
CA LEU A 450 -14.05 15.41 -8.98
C LEU A 450 -13.91 15.46 -10.52
N ALA A 451 -14.94 15.06 -11.25
CA ALA A 451 -14.85 14.75 -12.68
C ALA A 451 -14.43 15.93 -13.56
N ASP A 452 -14.81 17.17 -13.21
CA ASP A 452 -14.39 18.40 -13.90
C ASP A 452 -12.91 18.73 -13.72
N LYS A 453 -12.25 18.19 -12.69
CA LYS A 453 -10.80 18.29 -12.46
C LYS A 453 -10.00 17.17 -13.14
N GLY A 454 -10.66 16.32 -13.93
CA GLY A 454 -10.09 15.19 -14.67
C GLY A 454 -10.25 13.87 -13.94
N TYR A 455 -10.55 12.82 -14.72
CA TYR A 455 -10.83 11.48 -14.20
C TYR A 455 -9.98 10.38 -14.84
N SER A 456 -9.20 10.69 -15.89
CA SER A 456 -8.39 9.66 -16.56
C SER A 456 -7.14 9.31 -15.76
N GLY A 457 -6.74 8.03 -15.77
CA GLY A 457 -5.54 7.56 -15.08
C GLY A 457 -4.26 8.29 -15.50
N GLY A 458 -4.12 8.65 -16.78
CA GLY A 458 -2.97 9.42 -17.28
C GLY A 458 -2.90 10.83 -16.69
N THR A 459 -4.04 11.46 -16.42
CA THR A 459 -4.11 12.80 -15.82
C THR A 459 -3.92 12.76 -14.31
N LEU A 460 -4.51 11.80 -13.64
CA LEU A 460 -4.52 11.69 -12.18
C LEU A 460 -3.24 11.06 -11.63
N ALA A 461 -2.90 9.87 -12.16
CA ALA A 461 -1.85 9.01 -11.61
C ALA A 461 -0.50 9.18 -12.34
N GLY A 462 -0.50 9.57 -13.62
CA GLY A 462 0.71 9.81 -14.40
C GLY A 462 1.71 10.76 -13.75
N PRO A 463 1.30 11.96 -13.28
CA PRO A 463 2.20 12.90 -12.60
C PRO A 463 2.78 12.36 -11.30
N VAL A 464 2.03 11.53 -10.56
CA VAL A 464 2.51 10.88 -9.33
C VAL A 464 3.61 9.87 -9.68
N PHE A 465 3.36 9.04 -10.70
CA PHE A 465 4.36 8.10 -11.21
C PHE A 465 5.64 8.82 -11.63
N SER A 466 5.54 9.82 -12.51
CA SER A 466 6.69 10.59 -13.00
C SER A 466 7.54 11.12 -11.85
N LYS A 467 6.90 11.75 -10.86
CA LYS A 467 7.59 12.36 -9.74
C LYS A 467 8.32 11.35 -8.86
N VAL A 468 7.65 10.24 -8.49
CA VAL A 468 8.24 9.21 -7.63
C VAL A 468 9.35 8.46 -8.34
N MET A 469 9.14 8.11 -9.64
CA MET A 469 10.14 7.39 -10.43
C MET A 469 11.38 8.24 -10.69
N THR A 470 11.25 9.55 -10.90
CA THR A 470 12.40 10.47 -11.00
C THR A 470 13.28 10.33 -9.75
N LYS A 471 12.67 10.38 -8.56
CA LYS A 471 13.43 10.22 -7.31
C LYS A 471 13.96 8.81 -7.10
N ALA A 472 13.20 7.79 -7.50
CA ALA A 472 13.67 6.41 -7.42
C ALA A 472 14.90 6.17 -8.31
N PHE A 473 14.90 6.66 -9.54
CA PHE A 473 16.05 6.53 -10.43
C PHE A 473 17.25 7.31 -9.90
N GLU A 474 17.04 8.53 -9.42
CA GLU A 474 18.08 9.36 -8.82
C GLU A 474 18.74 8.69 -7.61
N TRP A 475 17.93 8.27 -6.62
CA TRP A 475 18.45 7.73 -5.34
C TRP A 475 19.04 6.33 -5.45
N TYR A 476 18.65 5.59 -6.48
CA TYR A 476 19.21 4.27 -6.77
C TYR A 476 20.29 4.29 -7.86
N SER A 477 20.71 5.49 -8.29
CA SER A 477 21.74 5.70 -9.31
C SER A 477 21.52 4.85 -10.57
N VAL A 478 20.26 4.85 -11.03
CA VAL A 478 19.87 4.09 -12.22
C VAL A 478 20.37 4.82 -13.46
N ASP A 479 21.01 4.09 -14.37
CA ASP A 479 21.49 4.67 -15.62
C ASP A 479 20.35 5.15 -16.50
N ALA A 480 20.52 6.34 -17.08
CA ALA A 480 19.57 6.91 -18.03
C ALA A 480 19.61 6.15 -19.35
N ASP A 481 18.44 5.78 -19.88
CA ASP A 481 18.30 5.05 -21.15
C ASP A 481 17.52 5.82 -22.23
N GLY A 482 17.13 7.06 -21.94
CA GLY A 482 16.37 7.94 -22.84
C GLY A 482 17.12 9.20 -23.27
N LEU A 483 18.41 9.31 -22.98
CA LEU A 483 19.28 10.38 -23.45
C LEU A 483 20.19 9.87 -24.56
N GLU A 484 20.37 10.66 -25.62
CA GLU A 484 21.41 10.39 -26.61
C GLU A 484 22.80 10.59 -25.98
N LEU A 485 23.79 9.85 -26.47
CA LEU A 485 25.16 9.89 -25.94
C LEU A 485 25.79 11.30 -25.93
N GLU A 486 25.43 12.15 -26.90
CA GLU A 486 25.85 13.54 -26.93
C GLU A 486 25.24 14.42 -25.85
N GLU A 487 23.95 14.23 -25.52
CA GLU A 487 23.31 14.95 -24.42
C GLU A 487 23.88 14.56 -23.06
N ILE A 488 24.31 13.29 -22.92
CA ILE A 488 24.95 12.79 -21.70
C ILE A 488 26.35 13.42 -21.54
N LYS A 489 27.11 13.55 -22.61
CA LYS A 489 28.45 14.19 -22.61
C LYS A 489 28.34 15.67 -22.21
N ASN A 490 27.47 16.43 -22.90
CA ASN A 490 27.27 17.84 -22.63
C ASN A 490 26.84 18.15 -21.21
N LYS A 491 25.99 17.28 -20.61
CA LYS A 491 25.62 17.42 -19.19
C LYS A 491 26.76 17.09 -18.23
N LYS A 492 27.58 16.07 -18.49
CA LYS A 492 28.74 15.75 -17.65
C LYS A 492 29.73 16.90 -17.62
N GLU A 493 29.93 17.60 -18.72
CA GLU A 493 30.80 18.78 -18.79
C GLU A 493 30.25 19.97 -18.01
N VAL A 494 28.94 20.25 -18.13
CA VAL A 494 28.26 21.31 -17.35
C VAL A 494 28.28 21.05 -15.84
N TYR A 495 28.15 19.81 -15.40
CA TYR A 495 28.24 19.44 -13.99
C TYR A 495 29.67 19.41 -13.46
N ALA A 496 30.67 19.10 -14.33
CA ALA A 496 32.09 19.16 -13.96
C ALA A 496 32.54 20.62 -13.77
N ASP A 497 32.06 21.54 -14.59
CA ASP A 497 32.36 22.97 -14.49
C ASP A 497 31.73 23.63 -13.26
N LYS A 498 30.52 23.23 -12.87
CA LYS A 498 29.86 23.71 -11.63
C LYS A 498 30.49 23.22 -10.34
N ARG A 499 31.38 22.24 -10.38
CA ARG A 499 32.16 21.78 -9.19
C ARG A 499 33.52 22.46 -9.11
N LYS A 500 33.89 23.30 -10.08
CA LYS A 500 35.14 24.09 -10.07
C LYS A 500 34.91 25.55 -9.67
N LEU A 501 33.65 25.95 -9.47
CA LEU A 501 33.21 27.23 -8.90
C LEU A 501 32.71 26.99 -7.45
#